data_4aac5371598a1ac56be683e13e1b0991
#
_entry.id   4aac5371598a1ac56be683e13e1b0991
#
_cell.length_a   1.000
_cell.length_b   1.000
_cell.length_c   1.000
_cell.angle_alpha   90.00
_cell.angle_beta   90.00
_cell.angle_gamma   90.00
#
_symmetry.space_group_name_H-M   'P 1'
#
loop_
_entity.id
_entity.type
_entity.pdbx_description
1 polymer ?
#
loop_
_entity_poly.entity_id
_entity_poly.type
_entity_poly.pdbx_seq_one_letter_code
_entity_poly.pdbx_strand_id
1 'polypeptide(L)'
;FDPQIEVVPTQGKFATADDPALAQMRALPEVEASSFCLEDNALILFRGRPTVIMLKGVDDNFDRVTGIRSILYGTGSYQLHRAGINYAIPGIGLASTMGGIDFGTLQICAPRKGERVNLANPGESFNADDVTSPKVCFDVKQRRYDENYLITSLDFAQGLFEQPGCI
;
A
#
# COMPACT_ATOMS: atom_id res chain seq x y z
N PHE A 1 -9.44 10.08 0.05
CA PHE A 1 -8.50 9.06 0.51
C PHE A 1 -9.14 8.13 1.54
N ASP A 2 -9.83 8.70 2.52
CA ASP A 2 -10.52 7.92 3.53
C ASP A 2 -11.94 7.53 3.09
N PRO A 3 -12.41 6.33 3.43
CA PRO A 3 -13.78 5.91 3.20
C PRO A 3 -14.75 6.59 4.20
N GLN A 4 -16.05 6.46 3.97
CA GLN A 4 -17.06 6.94 4.92
C GLN A 4 -17.03 6.14 6.22
N ILE A 5 -16.76 4.84 6.14
CA ILE A 5 -16.67 3.94 7.29
C ILE A 5 -15.43 3.07 7.10
N GLU A 6 -14.62 2.98 8.15
CA GLU A 6 -13.48 2.09 8.23
C GLU A 6 -13.72 1.03 9.30
N VAL A 7 -13.44 -0.22 8.96
CA VAL A 7 -13.53 -1.35 9.88
C VAL A 7 -12.13 -1.87 10.13
N VAL A 8 -11.73 -1.89 11.39
CA VAL A 8 -10.39 -2.32 11.80
C VAL A 8 -10.49 -3.47 12.80
N PRO A 9 -9.49 -4.35 12.87
CA PRO A 9 -9.48 -5.41 13.87
C PRO A 9 -9.40 -4.84 15.28
N THR A 10 -10.10 -5.46 16.21
CA THR A 10 -10.06 -5.08 17.64
C THR A 10 -8.81 -5.58 18.34
N GLN A 11 -8.16 -6.60 17.76
CA GLN A 11 -6.93 -7.19 18.28
C GLN A 11 -5.96 -7.46 17.13
N GLY A 12 -4.68 -7.17 17.36
CA GLY A 12 -3.65 -7.35 16.35
C GLY A 12 -3.69 -6.27 15.26
N LYS A 13 -2.91 -6.49 14.21
CA LYS A 13 -2.78 -5.56 13.08
C LYS A 13 -3.68 -5.90 11.91
N PHE A 14 -4.01 -7.17 11.74
CA PHE A 14 -4.66 -7.69 10.54
C PHE A 14 -5.89 -8.52 10.88
N ALA A 15 -6.90 -8.45 10.03
CA ALA A 15 -8.04 -9.34 10.03
C ALA A 15 -7.89 -10.37 8.88
N THR A 16 -8.74 -11.41 8.90
CA THR A 16 -8.80 -12.38 7.81
C THR A 16 -9.90 -11.99 6.83
N ALA A 17 -9.58 -11.93 5.55
CA ALA A 17 -10.53 -11.49 4.52
C ALA A 17 -11.78 -12.37 4.42
N ASP A 18 -11.68 -13.65 4.80
CA ASP A 18 -12.77 -14.62 4.78
C ASP A 18 -13.60 -14.67 6.08
N ASP A 19 -13.39 -13.73 7.00
CA ASP A 19 -14.20 -13.63 8.21
C ASP A 19 -15.70 -13.49 7.86
N PRO A 20 -16.57 -14.39 8.36
CA PRO A 20 -18.01 -14.35 8.05
C PRO A 20 -18.69 -13.02 8.43
N ALA A 21 -18.21 -12.34 9.46
CA ALA A 21 -18.74 -11.04 9.86
C ALA A 21 -18.53 -9.98 8.78
N LEU A 22 -17.38 -10.00 8.10
CA LEU A 22 -17.10 -9.09 7.00
C LEU A 22 -18.03 -9.37 5.80
N ALA A 23 -18.27 -10.64 5.49
CA ALA A 23 -19.20 -11.00 4.43
C ALA A 23 -20.63 -10.52 4.73
N GLN A 24 -21.07 -10.64 5.98
CA GLN A 24 -22.38 -10.15 6.42
C GLN A 24 -22.49 -8.63 6.30
N MET A 25 -21.46 -7.89 6.74
CA MET A 25 -21.45 -6.42 6.62
C MET A 25 -21.51 -5.98 5.15
N ARG A 26 -20.73 -6.62 4.27
CA ARG A 26 -20.69 -6.29 2.86
C ARG A 26 -22.01 -6.59 2.13
N ALA A 27 -22.80 -7.53 2.64
CA ALA A 27 -24.11 -7.89 2.09
C ALA A 27 -25.25 -6.97 2.54
N LEU A 28 -25.02 -6.04 3.46
CA LEU A 28 -26.04 -5.08 3.90
C LEU A 28 -26.47 -4.20 2.72
N PRO A 29 -27.79 -3.95 2.55
CA PRO A 29 -28.28 -3.16 1.42
C PRO A 29 -27.81 -1.68 1.47
N GLU A 30 -27.44 -1.18 2.61
CA GLU A 30 -26.91 0.18 2.81
C GLU A 30 -25.45 0.32 2.35
N VAL A 31 -24.73 -0.79 2.14
CA VAL A 31 -23.35 -0.79 1.69
C VAL A 31 -23.32 -0.81 0.15
N GLU A 32 -22.99 0.31 -0.45
CA GLU A 32 -22.89 0.46 -1.90
C GLU A 32 -21.61 -0.18 -2.47
N ALA A 33 -20.49 0.01 -1.77
CA ALA A 33 -19.20 -0.54 -2.17
C ALA A 33 -18.34 -0.78 -0.93
N SER A 34 -17.46 -1.77 -1.02
CA SER A 34 -16.48 -2.07 0.02
C SER A 34 -15.14 -2.43 -0.61
N SER A 35 -14.06 -2.17 0.10
CA SER A 35 -12.70 -2.44 -0.33
C SER A 35 -11.91 -3.04 0.83
N PHE A 36 -11.08 -4.02 0.53
CA PHE A 36 -10.12 -4.56 1.47
C PHE A 36 -8.79 -3.84 1.33
N CYS A 37 -8.19 -3.49 2.46
CA CYS A 37 -6.88 -2.87 2.53
C CYS A 37 -6.03 -3.58 3.57
N LEU A 38 -4.72 -3.53 3.40
CA LEU A 38 -3.75 -3.99 4.38
C LEU A 38 -2.63 -2.97 4.42
N GLU A 39 -2.30 -2.48 5.62
CA GLU A 39 -1.22 -1.50 5.75
C GLU A 39 -0.29 -1.83 6.91
N ASP A 40 0.99 -1.65 6.68
CA ASP A 40 2.04 -1.71 7.69
C ASP A 40 3.27 -0.94 7.21
N ASN A 41 4.21 -0.74 8.12
CA ASN A 41 5.48 -0.10 7.81
C ASN A 41 6.33 -0.96 6.88
N ALA A 42 6.99 -0.32 5.94
CA ALA A 42 7.97 -0.90 5.05
C ALA A 42 9.13 0.07 4.83
N LEU A 43 10.18 -0.40 4.17
CA LEU A 43 11.32 0.43 3.76
C LEU A 43 11.34 0.53 2.24
N ILE A 44 11.52 1.74 1.73
CA ILE A 44 11.89 1.94 0.33
C ILE A 44 13.39 2.20 0.25
N LEU A 45 14.03 1.63 -0.76
CA LEU A 45 15.43 1.90 -1.09
C LEU A 45 15.47 2.74 -2.36
N PHE A 46 15.76 4.02 -2.22
CA PHE A 46 15.90 4.93 -3.35
C PHE A 46 17.33 5.47 -3.39
N ARG A 47 18.04 5.14 -4.47
CA ARG A 47 19.47 5.50 -4.65
C ARG A 47 20.32 5.12 -3.43
N GLY A 48 20.08 3.92 -2.88
CA GLY A 48 20.79 3.39 -1.73
C GLY A 48 20.39 3.99 -0.38
N ARG A 49 19.39 4.87 -0.33
CA ARG A 49 18.90 5.47 0.92
C ARG A 49 17.62 4.78 1.37
N PRO A 50 17.61 4.18 2.57
CA PRO A 50 16.39 3.62 3.14
C PRO A 50 15.49 4.73 3.71
N THR A 51 14.20 4.62 3.45
CA THR A 51 13.18 5.50 4.02
C THR A 51 12.04 4.63 4.54
N VAL A 52 11.64 4.85 5.80
CA VAL A 52 10.46 4.18 6.38
C VAL A 52 9.21 4.83 5.83
N ILE A 53 8.31 4.01 5.32
CA ILE A 53 7.02 4.44 4.78
C ILE A 53 5.90 3.58 5.35
N MET A 54 4.66 4.03 5.15
CA MET A 54 3.47 3.20 5.33
C MET A 54 3.07 2.65 3.96
N LEU A 55 3.16 1.33 3.81
CA LEU A 55 2.69 0.64 2.61
C LEU A 55 1.23 0.26 2.79
N LYS A 56 0.38 0.76 1.90
CA LYS A 56 -1.05 0.45 1.88
C LYS A 56 -1.39 -0.36 0.64
N GLY A 57 -1.64 -1.64 0.83
CA GLY A 57 -2.16 -2.53 -0.21
C GLY A 57 -3.67 -2.41 -0.31
N VAL A 58 -4.19 -2.21 -1.50
CA VAL A 58 -5.62 -2.01 -1.75
C VAL A 58 -6.12 -2.95 -2.84
N ASP A 59 -7.38 -3.39 -2.72
CA ASP A 59 -8.01 -4.22 -3.73
C ASP A 59 -8.56 -3.39 -4.91
N ASP A 60 -9.15 -4.06 -5.89
CA ASP A 60 -9.64 -3.43 -7.12
C ASP A 60 -10.87 -2.54 -6.91
N ASN A 61 -11.47 -2.55 -5.73
CA ASN A 61 -12.62 -1.71 -5.39
C ASN A 61 -12.23 -0.41 -4.68
N PHE A 62 -10.96 -0.19 -4.38
CA PHE A 62 -10.51 0.97 -3.61
C PHE A 62 -10.93 2.30 -4.25
N ASP A 63 -10.85 2.41 -5.57
CA ASP A 63 -11.24 3.61 -6.32
C ASP A 63 -12.76 3.82 -6.39
N ARG A 64 -13.55 2.81 -6.03
CA ARG A 64 -15.01 2.90 -5.91
C ARG A 64 -15.45 3.37 -4.52
N VAL A 65 -14.64 3.09 -3.51
CA VAL A 65 -14.92 3.44 -2.10
C VAL A 65 -14.34 4.80 -1.73
N THR A 66 -13.25 5.19 -2.37
CA THR A 66 -12.54 6.44 -2.11
C THR A 66 -12.49 7.31 -3.36
N GLY A 67 -12.21 8.60 -3.17
CA GLY A 67 -11.98 9.54 -4.27
C GLY A 67 -10.55 9.54 -4.81
N ILE A 68 -9.81 8.43 -4.72
CA ILE A 68 -8.38 8.39 -5.10
C ILE A 68 -8.12 8.94 -6.50
N ARG A 69 -8.97 8.63 -7.49
CA ARG A 69 -8.78 9.10 -8.86
C ARG A 69 -8.86 10.62 -9.00
N SER A 70 -9.61 11.29 -8.11
CA SER A 70 -9.80 12.75 -8.15
C SER A 70 -8.66 13.55 -7.52
N ILE A 71 -7.75 12.87 -6.82
CA ILE A 71 -6.61 13.50 -6.12
C ILE A 71 -5.27 13.11 -6.71
N LEU A 72 -5.25 12.51 -7.90
CA LEU A 72 -4.03 12.13 -8.60
C LEU A 72 -3.51 13.28 -9.46
N TYR A 73 -2.19 13.44 -9.45
CA TYR A 73 -1.45 14.40 -10.26
C TYR A 73 -0.33 13.69 -11.01
N GLY A 74 -0.15 14.01 -12.26
CA GLY A 74 0.93 13.48 -13.08
C GLY A 74 0.48 13.18 -14.51
N THR A 75 1.36 12.53 -15.26
CA THR A 75 1.15 12.21 -16.67
C THR A 75 0.64 10.79 -16.91
N GLY A 76 0.68 9.94 -15.90
CA GLY A 76 0.19 8.57 -15.96
C GLY A 76 -1.26 8.42 -15.52
N SER A 77 -1.59 7.25 -15.00
CA SER A 77 -2.95 6.90 -14.60
C SER A 77 -2.96 6.07 -13.32
N TYR A 78 -4.14 5.92 -12.72
CA TYR A 78 -4.35 5.02 -11.60
C TYR A 78 -4.20 3.58 -12.08
N GLN A 79 -3.10 2.94 -11.70
CA GLN A 79 -2.85 1.53 -11.95
C GLN A 79 -1.92 1.00 -10.87
N LEU A 80 -2.18 -0.22 -10.40
CA LEU A 80 -1.40 -0.88 -9.35
C LEU A 80 -0.79 -2.20 -9.82
N HIS A 81 -1.39 -2.83 -10.84
CA HIS A 81 -0.87 -4.03 -11.45
C HIS A 81 -1.31 -4.12 -12.91
N ARG A 82 -0.35 -4.37 -13.80
CA ARG A 82 -0.62 -4.57 -15.22
C ARG A 82 0.50 -5.38 -15.86
N ALA A 83 0.14 -6.42 -16.61
CA ALA A 83 1.08 -7.23 -17.40
C ALA A 83 2.28 -7.74 -16.59
N GLY A 84 2.03 -8.20 -15.34
CA GLY A 84 3.07 -8.71 -14.45
C GLY A 84 3.91 -7.64 -13.75
N ILE A 85 3.64 -6.36 -13.99
CA ILE A 85 4.33 -5.25 -13.34
C ILE A 85 3.50 -4.74 -12.17
N ASN A 86 4.15 -4.59 -11.00
CA ASN A 86 3.56 -3.95 -9.83
C ASN A 86 3.90 -2.47 -9.85
N TYR A 87 2.87 -1.63 -9.67
CA TYR A 87 3.00 -0.18 -9.58
C TYR A 87 2.73 0.29 -8.17
N ALA A 88 3.33 1.41 -7.80
CA ALA A 88 3.11 2.04 -6.50
C ALA A 88 2.88 3.54 -6.67
N ILE A 89 1.83 4.06 -6.02
CA ILE A 89 1.46 5.47 -6.07
C ILE A 89 1.88 6.13 -4.77
N PRO A 90 2.89 7.02 -4.80
CA PRO A 90 3.30 7.76 -3.61
C PRO A 90 2.41 8.98 -3.35
N GLY A 91 2.35 9.40 -2.09
CA GLY A 91 1.92 10.75 -1.77
C GLY A 91 2.86 11.79 -2.37
N ILE A 92 2.37 13.00 -2.61
CA ILE A 92 3.13 14.06 -3.29
C ILE A 92 4.42 14.43 -2.54
N GLY A 93 4.40 14.46 -1.20
CA GLY A 93 5.58 14.74 -0.39
C GLY A 93 6.60 13.61 -0.48
N LEU A 94 6.15 12.35 -0.45
CA LEU A 94 7.01 11.19 -0.64
C LEU A 94 7.61 11.16 -2.05
N ALA A 95 6.83 11.47 -3.08
CA ALA A 95 7.31 11.57 -4.45
C ALA A 95 8.46 12.59 -4.58
N SER A 96 8.36 13.72 -3.89
CA SER A 96 9.43 14.74 -3.88
C SER A 96 10.75 14.18 -3.33
N THR A 97 10.72 13.35 -2.31
CA THR A 97 11.92 12.70 -1.76
C THR A 97 12.51 11.64 -2.69
N MET A 98 11.72 11.12 -3.61
CA MET A 98 12.13 10.12 -4.60
C MET A 98 12.50 10.74 -5.97
N GLY A 99 12.70 12.05 -6.02
CA GLY A 99 13.11 12.74 -7.24
C GLY A 99 11.95 13.13 -8.18
N GLY A 100 10.71 13.00 -7.76
CA GLY A 100 9.54 13.41 -8.53
C GLY A 100 8.52 12.29 -8.73
N ILE A 101 7.50 12.55 -9.58
CA ILE A 101 6.42 11.60 -9.85
C ILE A 101 6.85 10.37 -10.65
N ASP A 102 7.94 10.47 -11.40
CA ASP A 102 8.53 9.33 -12.12
C ASP A 102 9.81 8.89 -11.42
N PHE A 103 9.68 7.99 -10.45
CA PHE A 103 10.82 7.42 -9.73
C PHE A 103 11.43 6.18 -10.45
N GLY A 104 10.93 5.80 -11.62
CA GLY A 104 11.36 4.60 -12.33
C GLY A 104 10.92 3.33 -11.62
N THR A 105 11.89 2.50 -11.24
CA THR A 105 11.67 1.28 -10.45
C THR A 105 12.45 1.39 -9.15
N LEU A 106 11.84 0.99 -8.05
CA LEU A 106 12.49 0.94 -6.74
C LEU A 106 12.13 -0.34 -5.98
N GLN A 107 13.00 -0.69 -5.04
CA GLN A 107 12.83 -1.85 -4.17
C GLN A 107 12.13 -1.45 -2.88
N ILE A 108 11.14 -2.26 -2.49
CA ILE A 108 10.46 -2.15 -1.19
C ILE A 108 10.85 -3.38 -0.36
N CYS A 109 11.18 -3.15 0.92
CA CYS A 109 11.58 -4.17 1.85
C CYS A 109 10.67 -4.17 3.07
N ALA A 110 10.39 -5.38 3.59
CA ALA A 110 9.70 -5.57 4.86
C ALA A 110 10.37 -6.70 5.66
N PRO A 111 10.39 -6.62 7.00
CA PRO A 111 10.93 -7.70 7.81
C PRO A 111 10.18 -9.01 7.54
N ARG A 112 10.92 -10.12 7.49
CA ARG A 112 10.30 -11.44 7.39
C ARG A 112 9.47 -11.73 8.62
N LYS A 113 8.34 -12.38 8.41
CA LYS A 113 7.41 -12.75 9.48
C LYS A 113 8.10 -13.66 10.51
N GLY A 114 8.02 -13.26 11.79
CA GLY A 114 8.58 -14.03 12.90
C GLY A 114 10.09 -13.98 13.04
N GLU A 115 10.82 -13.28 12.18
CA GLU A 115 12.26 -13.12 12.27
C GLU A 115 12.64 -11.81 12.94
N ARG A 116 13.70 -11.85 13.75
CA ARG A 116 14.34 -10.64 14.26
C ARG A 116 15.35 -10.15 13.24
N VAL A 117 15.41 -8.84 13.05
CA VAL A 117 16.40 -8.23 12.16
C VAL A 117 17.81 -8.61 12.63
N ASN A 118 18.53 -9.35 11.81
CA ASN A 118 19.93 -9.66 12.04
C ASN A 118 20.80 -8.53 11.46
N LEU A 119 21.36 -7.71 12.33
CA LEU A 119 22.20 -6.58 11.92
C LEU A 119 23.50 -7.01 11.22
N ALA A 120 23.94 -8.26 11.43
CA ALA A 120 25.13 -8.78 10.76
C ALA A 120 24.83 -9.21 9.30
N ASN A 121 23.59 -9.57 9.00
CA ASN A 121 23.18 -9.99 7.66
C ASN A 121 21.76 -9.49 7.34
N PRO A 122 21.58 -8.17 7.15
CA PRO A 122 20.25 -7.59 7.00
C PRO A 122 19.43 -8.15 5.84
N GLY A 123 20.10 -8.55 4.75
CA GLY A 123 19.44 -9.11 3.56
C GLY A 123 18.68 -10.41 3.81
N GLU A 124 19.09 -11.20 4.81
CA GLU A 124 18.41 -12.45 5.18
C GLU A 124 17.16 -12.22 6.04
N SER A 125 17.02 -11.03 6.62
CA SER A 125 15.93 -10.69 7.54
C SER A 125 14.76 -9.97 6.87
N PHE A 126 14.87 -9.63 5.58
CA PHE A 126 13.88 -8.86 4.85
C PHE A 126 13.37 -9.60 3.61
N ASN A 127 12.08 -9.47 3.37
CA ASN A 127 11.51 -9.69 2.05
C ASN A 127 11.69 -8.41 1.23
N ALA A 128 11.95 -8.57 -0.04
CA ALA A 128 12.11 -7.44 -0.95
C ALA A 128 11.42 -7.74 -2.29
N ASP A 129 10.78 -6.73 -2.85
CA ASP A 129 10.20 -6.79 -4.19
C ASP A 129 10.23 -5.40 -4.84
N ASP A 130 10.10 -5.37 -6.14
CA ASP A 130 10.20 -4.15 -6.93
C ASP A 130 8.83 -3.60 -7.31
N VAL A 131 8.72 -2.27 -7.33
CA VAL A 131 7.58 -1.55 -7.88
C VAL A 131 8.04 -0.51 -8.88
N THR A 132 7.17 -0.24 -9.83
CA THR A 132 7.41 0.72 -10.92
C THR A 132 6.53 1.95 -10.73
N SER A 133 7.04 3.10 -11.12
CA SER A 133 6.28 4.35 -11.11
C SER A 133 5.13 4.31 -12.11
N PRO A 134 3.89 4.59 -11.68
CA PRO A 134 2.78 4.80 -12.60
C PRO A 134 2.72 6.23 -13.14
N LYS A 135 3.71 7.08 -12.80
CA LYS A 135 3.84 8.49 -13.18
C LYS A 135 2.67 9.35 -12.68
N VAL A 136 2.15 9.00 -11.52
CA VAL A 136 1.18 9.78 -10.76
C VAL A 136 1.52 9.74 -9.28
N CYS A 137 1.14 10.78 -8.55
CA CYS A 137 1.15 10.84 -7.09
C CYS A 137 -0.20 11.34 -6.60
N PHE A 138 -0.51 11.13 -5.32
CA PHE A 138 -1.72 11.67 -4.72
C PHE A 138 -1.39 12.86 -3.80
N ASP A 139 -2.33 13.78 -3.69
CA ASP A 139 -2.29 14.93 -2.78
C ASP A 139 -3.65 15.08 -2.09
N VAL A 140 -3.70 14.69 -0.81
CA VAL A 140 -4.90 14.81 0.04
C VAL A 140 -4.84 16.05 0.93
N LYS A 141 -3.78 16.84 0.83
CA LYS A 141 -3.51 18.03 1.66
C LYS A 141 -3.39 17.70 3.16
N GLN A 142 -2.91 16.50 3.46
CA GLN A 142 -2.61 16.04 4.81
C GLN A 142 -1.22 15.43 4.85
N ARG A 143 -0.29 16.07 5.55
CA ARG A 143 1.12 15.67 5.60
C ARG A 143 1.31 14.19 6.01
N ARG A 144 0.48 13.73 6.94
CA ARG A 144 0.51 12.33 7.40
C ARG A 144 0.45 11.34 6.24
N TYR A 145 -0.43 11.59 5.28
CA TYR A 145 -0.59 10.72 4.10
C TYR A 145 0.37 11.11 2.98
N ASP A 146 0.45 12.39 2.66
CA ASP A 146 1.21 12.88 1.51
C ASP A 146 2.71 12.64 1.60
N GLU A 147 3.27 12.63 2.83
CA GLU A 147 4.71 12.46 3.05
C GLU A 147 5.12 11.00 3.34
N ASN A 148 4.17 10.12 3.70
CA ASN A 148 4.51 8.81 4.26
C ASN A 148 3.88 7.61 3.55
N TYR A 149 2.82 7.79 2.78
CA TYR A 149 2.08 6.66 2.22
C TYR A 149 2.51 6.33 0.80
N LEU A 150 2.61 5.02 0.56
CA LEU A 150 2.80 4.42 -0.76
C LEU A 150 1.67 3.40 -0.98
N ILE A 151 0.86 3.59 -2.02
CA ILE A 151 -0.27 2.70 -2.34
C ILE A 151 0.18 1.66 -3.36
N THR A 152 -0.07 0.40 -3.05
CA THR A 152 0.19 -0.75 -3.92
C THR A 152 -1.08 -1.61 -4.06
N SER A 153 -1.02 -2.67 -4.86
CA SER A 153 -2.07 -3.68 -4.85
C SER A 153 -2.08 -4.44 -3.52
N LEU A 154 -3.25 -4.93 -3.14
CA LEU A 154 -3.39 -5.78 -1.95
C LEU A 154 -2.53 -7.04 -2.04
N ASP A 155 -2.53 -7.69 -3.21
CA ASP A 155 -1.73 -8.91 -3.44
C ASP A 155 -0.23 -8.65 -3.22
N PHE A 156 0.28 -7.52 -3.70
CA PHE A 156 1.67 -7.13 -3.48
C PHE A 156 1.99 -6.99 -1.98
N ALA A 157 1.15 -6.27 -1.25
CA ALA A 157 1.35 -6.04 0.19
C ALA A 157 1.25 -7.36 0.98
N GLN A 158 0.26 -8.20 0.68
CA GLN A 158 0.12 -9.51 1.31
C GLN A 158 1.35 -10.40 1.09
N GLY A 159 1.90 -10.39 -0.11
CA GLY A 159 3.13 -11.14 -0.42
C GLY A 159 4.35 -10.61 0.32
N LEU A 160 4.55 -9.30 0.31
CA LEU A 160 5.69 -8.65 0.95
C LEU A 160 5.70 -8.87 2.48
N PHE A 161 4.53 -8.74 3.11
CA PHE A 161 4.36 -8.91 4.56
C PHE A 161 4.16 -10.37 4.99
N GLU A 162 4.13 -11.32 4.05
CA GLU A 162 3.83 -12.73 4.34
C GLU A 162 2.52 -12.92 5.11
N GLN A 163 1.48 -12.18 4.69
CA GLN A 163 0.14 -12.18 5.28
C GLN A 163 -0.93 -12.56 4.23
N PRO A 164 -0.86 -13.78 3.63
CA PRO A 164 -1.83 -14.18 2.64
C PRO A 164 -3.24 -14.26 3.24
N GLY A 165 -4.22 -13.72 2.51
CA GLY A 165 -5.61 -13.69 2.98
C GLY A 165 -5.90 -12.70 4.11
N CYS A 166 -4.94 -11.90 4.54
CA CYS A 166 -5.10 -10.88 5.58
C CYS A 166 -5.40 -9.50 4.99
N ILE A 167 -6.08 -8.68 5.79
CA ILE A 167 -6.46 -7.30 5.47
C ILE A 167 -6.33 -6.40 6.70
#